data_ab334859d42d83e3f25da5ed8f71c9a9
#
_entry.id   ab334859d42d83e3f25da5ed8f71c9a9
#
_cell.length_a   1.000
_cell.length_b   1.000
_cell.length_c   1.000
_cell.angle_alpha   90.00
_cell.angle_beta   90.00
_cell.angle_gamma   90.00
#
_symmetry.space_group_name_H-M   'P 1'
#
loop_
_entity.id
_entity.type
_entity.pdbx_description
1 polymer ?
#
loop_
_entity_poly.entity_id
_entity_poly.type
_entity_poly.pdbx_seq_one_letter_code
_entity_poly.pdbx_strand_id
1 'polypeptide(L)'
;RDRSPSRGLGDVYKRQELLNSRSVYSGEPPELKKSEHFFFDLAQFGEFLKDWLSQNPVRNEVANKLREWLEDGLRPWDISRDAPYFGFQIPGEDEKFFYVWMDAPIGYLASLKNWCDKSKLSNIEDYWAHNSSAEVHHFIGKDIINFHALFWPAVLEGSGFRKPTNIHVHGFLTVNGVKMSKSRGTFITAKTYSGLLEPEYLRYYLAAKLNGSVDDVDFNLEDFVLRTNSDLVGKVINIASRCSGFIEKNFENTLSNNIDNQVLLDDLLAQTETIASYYEQNDTSKAVREIMSLADLCNQYIAEKEPWKAIKDKD
;
A
#
# COMPACT_ATOMS: atom_id res chain seq x y z
N ARG A 1 -23.33 0.04 15.13
CA ARG A 1 -22.67 -0.65 14.24
C ARG A 1 -21.21 -0.42 13.96
N ASP A 2 -20.39 -0.31 14.93
CA ASP A 2 -18.99 -0.48 14.74
C ASP A 2 -18.75 -1.94 14.36
N ARG A 3 -18.62 -2.17 13.07
CA ARG A 3 -17.83 -3.26 12.57
C ARG A 3 -16.38 -2.92 12.88
N SER A 4 -16.05 -2.92 14.15
CA SER A 4 -14.65 -2.96 14.54
C SER A 4 -14.13 -4.28 13.98
N PRO A 5 -13.16 -4.27 13.06
CA PRO A 5 -12.58 -5.50 12.49
C PRO A 5 -12.02 -6.44 13.55
N SER A 6 -11.90 -5.94 14.78
CA SER A 6 -11.34 -6.65 15.94
C SER A 6 -12.32 -7.56 16.68
N ARG A 7 -13.61 -7.57 16.36
CA ARG A 7 -14.61 -8.33 17.14
C ARG A 7 -15.25 -9.54 16.48
N GLY A 8 -14.88 -9.88 15.29
CA GLY A 8 -15.41 -11.08 14.65
C GLY A 8 -14.41 -11.60 13.65
N LEU A 9 -13.90 -12.77 13.88
CA LEU A 9 -13.23 -13.55 12.86
C LEU A 9 -14.31 -14.11 11.92
N GLY A 10 -14.81 -13.26 11.05
CA GLY A 10 -15.97 -13.50 10.22
C GLY A 10 -17.19 -12.67 10.67
N ASP A 11 -18.16 -12.49 9.79
CA ASP A 11 -19.38 -11.71 10.05
C ASP A 11 -20.39 -12.42 10.98
N VAL A 12 -19.98 -13.48 11.66
CA VAL A 12 -20.82 -14.25 12.58
C VAL A 12 -20.65 -13.70 13.99
N TYR A 13 -21.65 -12.95 14.42
CA TYR A 13 -21.70 -12.42 15.77
C TYR A 13 -22.49 -13.37 16.68
N LYS A 14 -21.95 -13.62 17.88
CA LYS A 14 -22.78 -14.22 18.93
C LYS A 14 -23.88 -13.26 19.30
N ARG A 15 -25.08 -13.76 19.55
CA ARG A 15 -26.25 -12.94 19.95
C ARG A 15 -25.94 -11.98 21.11
N GLN A 16 -25.05 -12.40 22.03
CA GLN A 16 -24.62 -11.60 23.18
C GLN A 16 -23.76 -10.39 22.83
N GLU A 17 -23.21 -10.33 21.61
CA GLU A 17 -22.33 -9.26 21.14
C GLU A 17 -23.11 -8.11 20.47
N LEU A 18 -24.40 -8.33 20.20
CA LEU A 18 -25.25 -7.35 19.54
C LEU A 18 -26.27 -6.76 20.51
N LEU A 19 -26.13 -5.48 20.81
CA LEU A 19 -27.09 -4.72 21.61
C LEU A 19 -28.06 -3.98 20.68
N ASN A 20 -29.38 -4.27 20.80
CA ASN A 20 -30.43 -3.60 20.02
C ASN A 20 -30.15 -3.55 18.51
N SER A 21 -29.69 -4.67 17.95
CA SER A 21 -29.34 -4.77 16.54
C SER A 21 -30.52 -4.46 15.64
N ARG A 22 -30.32 -3.59 14.64
CA ARG A 22 -31.30 -3.24 13.61
C ARG A 22 -30.62 -3.07 12.26
N SER A 23 -31.32 -3.36 11.19
CA SER A 23 -30.84 -3.07 9.84
C SER A 23 -30.58 -1.57 9.66
N VAL A 24 -29.45 -1.21 9.04
CA VAL A 24 -29.11 0.20 8.72
C VAL A 24 -30.06 0.75 7.67
N TYR A 25 -30.58 -0.13 6.84
CA TYR A 25 -31.40 0.25 5.68
C TYR A 25 -32.89 0.24 6.01
N SER A 26 -33.40 -0.84 6.65
CA SER A 26 -34.84 -0.97 6.95
C SER A 26 -35.22 -0.59 8.37
N GLY A 27 -34.28 -0.53 9.30
CA GLY A 27 -34.56 -0.33 10.74
C GLY A 27 -35.11 -1.58 11.45
N GLU A 28 -35.41 -2.66 10.72
CA GLU A 28 -35.98 -3.87 11.27
C GLU A 28 -34.97 -4.65 12.13
N PRO A 29 -35.43 -5.36 13.18
CA PRO A 29 -34.57 -6.25 13.95
C PRO A 29 -34.19 -7.47 13.12
N PRO A 30 -33.02 -8.11 13.40
CA PRO A 30 -32.61 -9.34 12.72
C PRO A 30 -33.50 -10.51 13.16
N GLU A 31 -33.82 -11.38 12.22
CA GLU A 31 -34.44 -12.66 12.49
C GLU A 31 -33.41 -13.71 12.92
N LEU A 32 -33.76 -14.57 13.86
CA LEU A 32 -32.91 -15.67 14.29
C LEU A 32 -33.09 -16.84 13.33
N LYS A 33 -32.04 -17.19 12.60
CA LYS A 33 -32.00 -18.37 11.71
C LYS A 33 -30.89 -19.31 12.20
N LYS A 34 -31.20 -20.63 12.19
CA LYS A 34 -30.19 -21.67 12.42
C LYS A 34 -29.60 -22.06 11.07
N SER A 35 -28.30 -22.18 11.00
CA SER A 35 -27.57 -22.67 9.85
C SER A 35 -26.35 -23.46 10.28
N GLU A 36 -25.96 -24.45 9.50
CA GLU A 36 -24.69 -25.16 9.65
C GLU A 36 -23.61 -24.40 8.85
N HIS A 37 -22.42 -24.26 9.43
CA HIS A 37 -21.33 -23.53 8.81
C HIS A 37 -20.05 -24.34 8.82
N PHE A 38 -19.21 -24.13 7.80
CA PHE A 38 -17.87 -24.66 7.74
C PHE A 38 -16.88 -23.67 8.39
N PHE A 39 -16.01 -24.20 9.21
CA PHE A 39 -15.01 -23.42 9.92
C PHE A 39 -13.62 -23.90 9.57
N PHE A 40 -12.75 -22.94 9.23
CA PHE A 40 -11.32 -23.18 9.15
C PHE A 40 -10.73 -23.13 10.57
N ASP A 41 -10.08 -24.20 11.01
CA ASP A 41 -9.51 -24.26 12.35
C ASP A 41 -8.17 -23.52 12.42
N LEU A 42 -8.27 -22.20 12.54
CA LEU A 42 -7.11 -21.30 12.60
C LEU A 42 -6.20 -21.59 13.80
N ALA A 43 -6.77 -22.16 14.89
CA ALA A 43 -6.00 -22.44 16.10
C ALA A 43 -4.86 -23.46 15.86
N GLN A 44 -5.03 -24.38 14.91
CA GLN A 44 -3.98 -25.34 14.53
C GLN A 44 -2.73 -24.66 13.95
N PHE A 45 -2.85 -23.43 13.46
CA PHE A 45 -1.75 -22.66 12.88
C PHE A 45 -1.12 -21.66 13.87
N GLY A 46 -1.52 -21.68 15.14
CA GLY A 46 -1.08 -20.69 16.13
C GLY A 46 0.43 -20.61 16.29
N GLU A 47 1.11 -21.74 16.46
CA GLU A 47 2.59 -21.78 16.59
C GLU A 47 3.28 -21.33 15.30
N PHE A 48 2.82 -21.82 14.15
CA PHE A 48 3.32 -21.36 12.86
C PHE A 48 3.19 -19.82 12.70
N LEU A 49 2.04 -19.25 13.06
CA LEU A 49 1.80 -17.80 12.94
C LEU A 49 2.71 -17.00 13.88
N LYS A 50 2.98 -17.50 15.09
CA LYS A 50 3.94 -16.89 16.02
C LYS A 50 5.36 -16.86 15.42
N ASP A 51 5.81 -17.99 14.88
CA ASP A 51 7.12 -18.11 14.27
C ASP A 51 7.24 -17.21 13.03
N TRP A 52 6.23 -17.20 12.18
CA TRP A 52 6.20 -16.35 10.99
C TRP A 52 6.21 -14.85 11.37
N LEU A 53 5.42 -14.42 12.35
CA LEU A 53 5.43 -13.04 12.83
C LEU A 53 6.76 -12.64 13.49
N SER A 54 7.53 -13.59 14.01
CA SER A 54 8.86 -13.33 14.57
C SER A 54 9.89 -12.92 13.51
N GLN A 55 9.64 -13.25 12.23
CA GLN A 55 10.46 -12.87 11.08
C GLN A 55 10.19 -11.42 10.60
N ASN A 56 9.35 -10.68 11.31
CA ASN A 56 8.96 -9.29 11.04
C ASN A 56 8.34 -9.04 9.64
N PRO A 57 7.38 -9.86 9.19
CA PRO A 57 6.72 -9.67 7.91
C PRO A 57 5.80 -8.43 7.89
N VAL A 58 5.54 -7.86 9.04
CA VAL A 58 4.77 -6.62 9.25
C VAL A 58 5.53 -5.70 10.20
N ARG A 59 5.25 -4.41 10.19
CA ARG A 59 5.82 -3.46 11.15
C ARG A 59 5.43 -3.81 12.59
N ASN A 60 6.28 -3.45 13.54
CA ASN A 60 6.13 -3.80 14.96
C ASN A 60 4.79 -3.39 15.57
N GLU A 61 4.25 -2.24 15.18
CA GLU A 61 2.94 -1.76 15.62
C GLU A 61 1.81 -2.76 15.28
N VAL A 62 1.80 -3.24 14.03
CA VAL A 62 0.85 -4.26 13.56
C VAL A 62 1.14 -5.60 14.21
N ALA A 63 2.41 -6.00 14.28
CA ALA A 63 2.83 -7.26 14.88
C ALA A 63 2.40 -7.38 16.35
N ASN A 64 2.53 -6.31 17.13
CA ASN A 64 2.12 -6.29 18.54
C ASN A 64 0.63 -6.58 18.69
N LYS A 65 -0.20 -5.92 17.89
CA LYS A 65 -1.64 -6.16 17.89
C LYS A 65 -2.03 -7.58 17.48
N LEU A 66 -1.31 -8.17 16.53
CA LEU A 66 -1.53 -9.55 16.11
C LEU A 66 -1.10 -10.54 17.20
N ARG A 67 -0.02 -10.25 17.95
CA ARG A 67 0.42 -11.08 19.08
C ARG A 67 -0.61 -11.12 20.20
N GLU A 68 -1.26 -10.00 20.53
CA GLU A 68 -2.36 -9.98 21.50
C GLU A 68 -3.45 -11.00 21.15
N TRP A 69 -3.82 -11.09 19.86
CA TRP A 69 -4.83 -12.07 19.43
C TRP A 69 -4.33 -13.52 19.50
N LEU A 70 -3.05 -13.74 19.23
CA LEU A 70 -2.44 -15.07 19.39
C LEU A 70 -2.40 -15.51 20.85
N GLU A 71 -2.20 -14.57 21.78
CA GLU A 71 -2.20 -14.80 23.23
C GLU A 71 -3.61 -15.06 23.76
N ASP A 72 -4.61 -14.31 23.29
CA ASP A 72 -6.03 -14.51 23.64
C ASP A 72 -6.62 -15.81 23.09
N GLY A 73 -5.91 -16.50 22.19
CA GLY A 73 -6.30 -17.73 21.55
C GLY A 73 -7.10 -17.50 20.26
N LEU A 74 -6.59 -18.07 19.19
CA LEU A 74 -7.24 -18.02 17.86
C LEU A 74 -8.54 -18.83 17.86
N ARG A 75 -9.57 -18.25 17.28
CA ARG A 75 -10.87 -18.92 17.12
C ARG A 75 -11.00 -19.50 15.71
N PRO A 76 -11.79 -20.59 15.53
CA PRO A 76 -12.14 -21.06 14.20
C PRO A 76 -12.79 -19.95 13.38
N TRP A 77 -12.40 -19.86 12.10
CA TRP A 77 -12.88 -18.87 11.16
C TRP A 77 -14.01 -19.42 10.31
N ASP A 78 -15.20 -18.80 10.36
CA ASP A 78 -16.33 -19.18 9.51
C ASP A 78 -16.06 -18.81 8.05
N ILE A 79 -15.92 -19.83 7.22
CA ILE A 79 -15.58 -19.72 5.79
C ILE A 79 -16.77 -19.98 4.86
N SER A 80 -17.99 -20.15 5.38
CA SER A 80 -19.18 -20.45 4.59
C SER A 80 -20.24 -19.37 4.68
N ARG A 81 -21.08 -19.28 3.65
CA ARG A 81 -22.26 -18.41 3.58
C ARG A 81 -23.41 -19.17 2.95
N ASP A 82 -24.62 -18.94 3.47
CA ASP A 82 -25.85 -19.49 2.92
C ASP A 82 -26.32 -18.71 1.69
N ALA A 83 -27.06 -19.39 0.81
CA ALA A 83 -27.77 -18.72 -0.27
C ALA A 83 -28.86 -17.74 0.29
N PRO A 84 -29.14 -16.62 -0.41
CA PRO A 84 -28.46 -16.15 -1.61
C PRO A 84 -27.15 -15.42 -1.29
N TYR A 85 -26.06 -15.88 -1.86
CA TYR A 85 -24.74 -15.27 -1.70
C TYR A 85 -23.98 -15.32 -3.02
N PHE A 86 -23.32 -14.21 -3.39
CA PHE A 86 -22.47 -14.17 -4.57
C PHE A 86 -21.05 -14.63 -4.21
N GLY A 87 -20.64 -15.80 -4.70
CA GLY A 87 -19.33 -16.39 -4.40
C GLY A 87 -19.16 -17.74 -5.07
N PHE A 88 -18.04 -18.40 -4.80
CA PHE A 88 -17.80 -19.76 -5.25
C PHE A 88 -18.53 -20.75 -4.35
N GLN A 89 -19.26 -21.66 -4.97
CA GLN A 89 -19.97 -22.73 -4.26
C GLN A 89 -18.96 -23.68 -3.60
N ILE A 90 -19.26 -24.11 -2.39
CA ILE A 90 -18.46 -25.14 -1.69
C ILE A 90 -18.72 -26.47 -2.36
N PRO A 91 -17.68 -27.21 -2.80
CA PRO A 91 -17.86 -28.51 -3.45
C PRO A 91 -18.64 -29.49 -2.59
N GLY A 92 -19.71 -30.04 -3.17
CA GLY A 92 -20.60 -31.01 -2.48
C GLY A 92 -21.74 -30.36 -1.68
N GLU A 93 -21.87 -29.03 -1.69
CA GLU A 93 -22.88 -28.29 -0.94
C GLU A 93 -23.70 -27.39 -1.87
N ASP A 94 -25.00 -27.70 -2.05
CA ASP A 94 -25.82 -27.01 -3.06
C ASP A 94 -26.15 -25.54 -2.72
N GLU A 95 -26.23 -25.18 -1.44
CA GLU A 95 -26.64 -23.85 -0.98
C GLU A 95 -25.58 -23.16 -0.10
N LYS A 96 -24.35 -23.63 -0.16
CA LYS A 96 -23.21 -23.05 0.59
C LYS A 96 -22.15 -22.49 -0.32
N PHE A 97 -21.66 -21.33 0.03
CA PHE A 97 -20.65 -20.60 -0.72
C PHE A 97 -19.46 -20.25 0.17
N PHE A 98 -18.28 -20.18 -0.42
CA PHE A 98 -17.14 -19.68 0.31
C PHE A 98 -17.32 -18.21 0.68
N TYR A 99 -16.96 -17.86 1.90
CA TYR A 99 -16.86 -16.49 2.33
C TYR A 99 -15.75 -15.78 1.54
N VAL A 100 -16.04 -14.58 1.06
CA VAL A 100 -15.18 -13.82 0.13
C VAL A 100 -13.71 -13.75 0.55
N TRP A 101 -13.40 -13.70 1.84
CA TRP A 101 -12.02 -13.67 2.30
C TRP A 101 -11.33 -15.03 2.34
N MET A 102 -12.04 -16.11 2.08
CA MET A 102 -11.43 -17.42 1.83
C MET A 102 -10.94 -17.52 0.38
N ASP A 103 -11.69 -16.99 -0.58
CA ASP A 103 -11.39 -17.10 -2.01
C ASP A 103 -10.65 -15.88 -2.60
N ALA A 104 -10.93 -14.66 -2.14
CA ALA A 104 -10.37 -13.44 -2.71
C ALA A 104 -8.82 -13.41 -2.73
N PRO A 105 -8.10 -13.84 -1.68
CA PRO A 105 -6.64 -13.87 -1.70
C PRO A 105 -6.06 -14.86 -2.72
N ILE A 106 -6.82 -15.90 -3.11
CA ILE A 106 -6.43 -16.82 -4.18
C ILE A 106 -6.32 -16.09 -5.51
N GLY A 107 -7.03 -14.97 -5.66
CA GLY A 107 -6.92 -14.07 -6.80
C GLY A 107 -5.50 -13.56 -7.07
N TYR A 108 -4.65 -13.46 -6.05
CA TYR A 108 -3.23 -13.08 -6.22
C TYR A 108 -2.47 -14.15 -7.00
N LEU A 109 -2.68 -15.43 -6.65
CA LEU A 109 -2.09 -16.56 -7.37
C LEU A 109 -2.67 -16.68 -8.78
N ALA A 110 -4.00 -16.58 -8.89
CA ALA A 110 -4.71 -16.70 -10.16
C ALA A 110 -4.30 -15.61 -11.16
N SER A 111 -4.14 -14.37 -10.68
CA SER A 111 -3.69 -13.24 -11.49
C SER A 111 -2.28 -13.46 -12.02
N LEU A 112 -1.35 -13.89 -11.15
CA LEU A 112 0.03 -14.19 -11.56
C LEU A 112 0.08 -15.38 -12.52
N LYS A 113 -0.68 -16.46 -12.22
CA LYS A 113 -0.75 -17.60 -13.13
C LYS A 113 -1.25 -17.20 -14.52
N ASN A 114 -2.29 -16.39 -14.61
CA ASN A 114 -2.79 -15.87 -15.87
C ASN A 114 -1.73 -15.04 -16.64
N TRP A 115 -0.93 -14.26 -15.92
CA TRP A 115 0.18 -13.54 -16.52
C TRP A 115 1.28 -14.48 -17.02
N CYS A 116 1.69 -15.47 -16.23
CA CYS A 116 2.68 -16.48 -16.64
C CYS A 116 2.19 -17.23 -17.89
N ASP A 117 0.92 -17.67 -17.87
CA ASP A 117 0.33 -18.41 -19.01
C ASP A 117 0.30 -17.58 -20.31
N LYS A 118 0.10 -16.27 -20.20
CA LYS A 118 0.07 -15.36 -21.36
C LYS A 118 1.46 -14.94 -21.83
N SER A 119 2.33 -14.58 -20.90
CA SER A 119 3.67 -14.06 -21.22
C SER A 119 4.66 -15.12 -21.63
N LYS A 120 4.52 -16.35 -21.08
CA LYS A 120 5.48 -17.47 -21.23
C LYS A 120 6.91 -17.13 -20.73
N LEU A 121 7.04 -16.10 -19.89
CA LEU A 121 8.34 -15.63 -19.39
C LEU A 121 8.77 -16.38 -18.12
N SER A 122 7.82 -16.91 -17.35
CA SER A 122 8.07 -17.63 -16.09
C SER A 122 6.88 -18.50 -15.71
N ASN A 123 7.01 -19.28 -14.66
CA ASN A 123 5.96 -20.13 -14.10
C ASN A 123 5.51 -19.59 -12.73
N ILE A 124 4.32 -19.98 -12.30
CA ILE A 124 3.81 -19.56 -11.00
C ILE A 124 4.67 -20.08 -9.84
N GLU A 125 5.28 -21.26 -10.03
CA GLU A 125 6.16 -21.89 -9.05
C GLU A 125 7.41 -21.06 -8.78
N ASP A 126 7.89 -20.28 -9.75
CA ASP A 126 9.04 -19.38 -9.61
C ASP A 126 8.79 -18.33 -8.52
N TYR A 127 7.53 -18.02 -8.24
CA TYR A 127 7.09 -17.00 -7.26
C TYR A 127 6.46 -17.61 -6.01
N TRP A 128 5.62 -18.64 -6.14
CA TRP A 128 4.78 -19.14 -5.06
C TRP A 128 5.16 -20.52 -4.53
N ALA A 129 6.18 -21.19 -5.12
CA ALA A 129 6.69 -22.41 -4.50
C ALA A 129 7.29 -22.10 -3.11
N HIS A 130 7.16 -23.04 -2.17
CA HIS A 130 7.62 -22.88 -0.79
C HIS A 130 9.09 -22.45 -0.69
N ASN A 131 9.93 -22.96 -1.60
CA ASN A 131 11.38 -22.70 -1.66
C ASN A 131 11.77 -21.63 -2.70
N SER A 132 10.82 -20.87 -3.23
CA SER A 132 11.11 -19.77 -4.16
C SER A 132 11.95 -18.68 -3.49
N SER A 133 12.90 -18.09 -4.20
CA SER A 133 13.69 -16.93 -3.77
C SER A 133 13.02 -15.59 -4.08
N ALA A 134 11.90 -15.60 -4.81
CA ALA A 134 11.15 -14.37 -5.10
C ALA A 134 10.57 -13.76 -3.82
N GLU A 135 10.45 -12.45 -3.74
CA GLU A 135 9.75 -11.77 -2.65
C GLU A 135 8.30 -11.51 -3.03
N VAL A 136 7.39 -11.68 -2.06
CA VAL A 136 5.97 -11.37 -2.20
C VAL A 136 5.60 -10.30 -1.19
N HIS A 137 5.28 -9.12 -1.70
CA HIS A 137 4.88 -7.97 -0.90
C HIS A 137 3.38 -7.69 -1.07
N HIS A 138 2.64 -7.62 0.03
CA HIS A 138 1.26 -7.17 0.04
C HIS A 138 1.18 -5.73 0.52
N PHE A 139 0.45 -4.87 -0.21
CA PHE A 139 0.12 -3.51 0.20
C PHE A 139 -1.37 -3.43 0.48
N ILE A 140 -1.75 -3.22 1.73
CA ILE A 140 -3.13 -3.35 2.19
C ILE A 140 -3.58 -2.20 3.09
N GLY A 141 -4.90 -1.96 3.12
CA GLY A 141 -5.51 -1.10 4.12
C GLY A 141 -5.61 -1.79 5.50
N LYS A 142 -5.60 -1.00 6.54
CA LYS A 142 -5.64 -1.49 7.94
C LYS A 142 -6.89 -2.30 8.32
N ASP A 143 -7.95 -2.20 7.54
CA ASP A 143 -9.21 -2.92 7.76
C ASP A 143 -9.16 -4.41 7.40
N ILE A 144 -8.15 -4.81 6.64
CA ILE A 144 -7.97 -6.18 6.17
C ILE A 144 -6.69 -6.86 6.69
N ILE A 145 -6.10 -6.31 7.75
CA ILE A 145 -4.89 -6.86 8.39
C ILE A 145 -5.09 -8.33 8.76
N ASN A 146 -6.22 -8.66 9.40
CA ASN A 146 -6.49 -10.01 9.89
C ASN A 146 -6.49 -11.04 8.76
N PHE A 147 -7.10 -10.68 7.63
CA PHE A 147 -7.20 -11.56 6.48
C PHE A 147 -5.84 -11.82 5.84
N HIS A 148 -4.93 -10.84 5.84
CA HIS A 148 -3.63 -10.95 5.20
C HIS A 148 -2.50 -11.39 6.14
N ALA A 149 -2.63 -11.14 7.44
CA ALA A 149 -1.58 -11.43 8.41
C ALA A 149 -1.89 -12.60 9.36
N LEU A 150 -3.09 -13.17 9.31
CA LEU A 150 -3.44 -14.41 10.03
C LEU A 150 -4.02 -15.46 9.09
N PHE A 151 -5.14 -15.19 8.44
CA PHE A 151 -5.85 -16.20 7.65
C PHE A 151 -5.07 -16.60 6.40
N TRP A 152 -4.63 -15.64 5.62
CA TRP A 152 -3.90 -15.91 4.38
C TRP A 152 -2.60 -16.68 4.57
N PRO A 153 -1.71 -16.32 5.51
CA PRO A 153 -0.53 -17.14 5.82
C PRO A 153 -0.87 -18.56 6.28
N ALA A 154 -1.94 -18.73 7.07
CA ALA A 154 -2.38 -20.05 7.50
C ALA A 154 -2.89 -20.90 6.35
N VAL A 155 -3.67 -20.32 5.43
CA VAL A 155 -4.14 -21.01 4.22
C VAL A 155 -2.97 -21.39 3.32
N LEU A 156 -2.01 -20.51 3.12
CA LEU A 156 -0.80 -20.77 2.34
C LEU A 156 0.05 -21.89 2.95
N GLU A 157 0.23 -21.88 4.28
CA GLU A 157 0.95 -22.93 5.00
C GLU A 157 0.26 -24.28 4.81
N GLY A 158 -1.04 -24.35 5.06
CA GLY A 158 -1.83 -25.57 4.90
C GLY A 158 -1.90 -26.08 3.47
N SER A 159 -1.64 -25.23 2.48
CA SER A 159 -1.66 -25.55 1.04
C SER A 159 -0.28 -25.77 0.45
N GLY A 160 0.80 -25.66 1.25
CA GLY A 160 2.19 -25.87 0.80
C GLY A 160 2.76 -24.73 -0.06
N PHE A 161 2.12 -23.56 -0.07
CA PHE A 161 2.66 -22.36 -0.73
C PHE A 161 3.55 -21.54 0.19
N ARG A 162 4.41 -20.71 -0.43
CA ARG A 162 5.20 -19.73 0.33
C ARG A 162 4.29 -18.67 0.96
N LYS A 163 4.73 -18.12 2.07
CA LYS A 163 4.08 -17.00 2.73
C LYS A 163 4.54 -15.66 2.15
N PRO A 164 3.77 -14.57 2.33
CA PRO A 164 4.24 -13.23 2.01
C PRO A 164 5.56 -12.92 2.71
N THR A 165 6.47 -12.25 1.99
CA THR A 165 7.73 -11.76 2.56
C THR A 165 7.45 -10.58 3.48
N ASN A 166 6.64 -9.62 2.99
CA ASN A 166 6.23 -8.45 3.76
C ASN A 166 4.78 -8.07 3.48
N ILE A 167 4.12 -7.53 4.51
CA ILE A 167 2.79 -6.94 4.42
C ILE A 167 2.90 -5.48 4.87
N HIS A 168 2.76 -4.58 3.91
CA HIS A 168 2.77 -3.14 4.12
C HIS A 168 1.34 -2.66 4.38
N VAL A 169 1.10 -2.14 5.58
CA VAL A 169 -0.22 -1.70 6.00
C VAL A 169 -0.27 -0.18 6.02
N HIS A 170 -1.31 0.39 5.44
CA HIS A 170 -1.58 1.84 5.47
C HIS A 170 -2.96 2.14 6.04
N GLY A 171 -3.15 3.37 6.52
CA GLY A 171 -4.43 3.89 6.98
C GLY A 171 -5.42 4.14 5.84
N PHE A 172 -6.58 4.66 6.18
CA PHE A 172 -7.57 5.07 5.18
C PHE A 172 -7.16 6.38 4.50
N LEU A 173 -7.60 6.54 3.26
CA LEU A 173 -7.52 7.82 2.57
C LEU A 173 -8.79 8.63 2.87
N THR A 174 -8.60 9.84 3.43
CA THR A 174 -9.64 10.84 3.59
C THR A 174 -9.48 11.94 2.54
N VAL A 175 -10.50 12.73 2.33
CA VAL A 175 -10.47 13.92 1.46
C VAL A 175 -10.94 15.11 2.27
N ASN A 176 -10.06 16.09 2.49
CA ASN A 176 -10.31 17.26 3.35
C ASN A 176 -10.89 16.86 4.71
N GLY A 177 -10.28 15.86 5.36
CA GLY A 177 -10.68 15.35 6.66
C GLY A 177 -11.93 14.47 6.67
N VAL A 178 -12.54 14.21 5.52
CA VAL A 178 -13.77 13.41 5.41
C VAL A 178 -13.48 12.05 4.79
N LYS A 179 -13.94 10.98 5.43
CA LYS A 179 -13.83 9.62 4.89
C LYS A 179 -14.51 9.53 3.53
N MET A 180 -13.80 8.99 2.53
CA MET A 180 -14.37 8.74 1.21
C MET A 180 -15.56 7.79 1.29
N SER A 181 -16.70 8.21 0.72
CA SER A 181 -17.93 7.43 0.70
C SER A 181 -18.65 7.62 -0.62
N LYS A 182 -18.94 6.51 -1.31
CA LYS A 182 -19.71 6.53 -2.57
C LYS A 182 -21.12 7.08 -2.32
N SER A 183 -21.77 6.69 -1.23
CA SER A 183 -23.12 7.12 -0.88
C SER A 183 -23.24 8.59 -0.50
N ARG A 184 -22.14 9.21 -0.06
CA ARG A 184 -22.08 10.64 0.33
C ARG A 184 -21.53 11.54 -0.79
N GLY A 185 -21.14 10.98 -1.93
CA GLY A 185 -20.56 11.74 -3.03
C GLY A 185 -19.16 12.30 -2.77
N THR A 186 -18.49 11.87 -1.69
CA THR A 186 -17.12 12.31 -1.31
C THR A 186 -16.04 11.40 -1.88
N PHE A 187 -16.40 10.52 -2.83
CA PHE A 187 -15.47 9.54 -3.39
C PHE A 187 -14.91 10.04 -4.73
N ILE A 188 -13.59 10.28 -4.75
CA ILE A 188 -12.87 10.62 -6.00
C ILE A 188 -12.32 9.32 -6.58
N THR A 189 -12.78 8.92 -7.76
CA THR A 189 -12.23 7.74 -8.45
C THR A 189 -10.89 8.07 -9.10
N ALA A 190 -10.00 7.09 -9.22
CA ALA A 190 -8.76 7.25 -9.99
C ALA A 190 -9.04 7.68 -11.45
N LYS A 191 -10.12 7.16 -12.06
CA LYS A 191 -10.55 7.55 -13.39
C LYS A 191 -10.97 9.02 -13.48
N THR A 192 -11.69 9.53 -12.47
CA THR A 192 -12.07 10.96 -12.41
C THR A 192 -10.83 11.83 -12.30
N TYR A 193 -9.91 11.46 -11.42
CA TYR A 193 -8.67 12.20 -11.23
C TYR A 193 -7.82 12.21 -12.51
N SER A 194 -7.54 11.06 -13.12
CA SER A 194 -6.71 10.93 -14.32
C SER A 194 -7.32 11.55 -15.58
N GLY A 195 -8.62 11.83 -15.56
CA GLY A 195 -9.28 12.59 -16.62
C GLY A 195 -9.08 14.11 -16.52
N LEU A 196 -8.57 14.61 -15.39
CA LEU A 196 -8.40 16.04 -15.12
C LEU A 196 -6.94 16.44 -14.89
N LEU A 197 -6.15 15.57 -14.28
CA LEU A 197 -4.77 15.86 -13.86
C LEU A 197 -3.87 14.67 -14.15
N GLU A 198 -2.57 14.94 -14.32
CA GLU A 198 -1.55 13.91 -14.48
C GLU A 198 -1.43 13.05 -13.22
N PRO A 199 -1.42 11.70 -13.35
CA PRO A 199 -1.33 10.79 -12.22
C PRO A 199 -0.08 11.00 -11.36
N GLU A 200 1.02 11.47 -11.94
CA GLU A 200 2.29 11.65 -11.25
C GLU A 200 2.21 12.67 -10.11
N TYR A 201 1.36 13.69 -10.22
CA TYR A 201 1.20 14.66 -9.13
C TYR A 201 0.58 14.01 -7.88
N LEU A 202 -0.41 13.15 -8.07
CA LEU A 202 -1.03 12.43 -6.95
C LEU A 202 -0.09 11.38 -6.37
N ARG A 203 0.65 10.67 -7.22
CA ARG A 203 1.65 9.69 -6.78
C ARG A 203 2.73 10.35 -5.92
N TYR A 204 3.24 11.49 -6.37
CA TYR A 204 4.19 12.31 -5.61
C TYR A 204 3.61 12.73 -4.26
N TYR A 205 2.41 13.30 -4.26
CA TYR A 205 1.75 13.77 -3.05
C TYR A 205 1.56 12.66 -2.02
N LEU A 206 1.07 11.50 -2.45
CA LEU A 206 0.91 10.34 -1.57
C LEU A 206 2.26 9.82 -1.08
N ALA A 207 3.27 9.72 -1.94
CA ALA A 207 4.60 9.31 -1.55
C ALA A 207 5.21 10.25 -0.50
N ALA A 208 4.98 11.56 -0.63
CA ALA A 208 5.45 12.55 0.35
C ALA A 208 4.78 12.44 1.73
N LYS A 209 3.62 11.76 1.81
CA LYS A 209 2.85 11.59 3.07
C LYS A 209 2.96 10.21 3.68
N LEU A 210 3.18 9.17 2.86
CA LEU A 210 3.22 7.79 3.32
C LEU A 210 4.55 7.48 4.01
N ASN A 211 4.47 7.22 5.30
CA ASN A 211 5.61 6.89 6.18
C ASN A 211 5.60 5.45 6.65
N GLY A 212 4.69 4.62 6.07
CA GLY A 212 4.49 3.23 6.44
C GLY A 212 3.76 3.00 7.76
N SER A 213 3.26 4.03 8.45
CA SER A 213 2.38 3.87 9.61
C SER A 213 0.96 3.49 9.19
N VAL A 214 0.16 3.05 10.17
CA VAL A 214 -1.27 2.74 9.98
C VAL A 214 -2.19 3.96 10.13
N ASP A 215 -1.62 5.16 10.22
CA ASP A 215 -2.37 6.40 10.32
C ASP A 215 -3.13 6.72 9.04
N ASP A 216 -4.26 7.38 9.18
CA ASP A 216 -5.04 7.82 8.04
C ASP A 216 -4.32 8.96 7.29
N VAL A 217 -4.35 8.90 5.97
CA VAL A 217 -3.73 9.91 5.10
C VAL A 217 -4.81 10.80 4.53
N ASP A 218 -4.69 12.10 4.75
CA ASP A 218 -5.64 13.08 4.22
C ASP A 218 -5.16 13.65 2.88
N PHE A 219 -5.98 13.48 1.85
CA PHE A 219 -5.84 14.16 0.58
C PHE A 219 -6.49 15.56 0.70
N ASN A 220 -5.71 16.48 1.25
CA ASN A 220 -6.09 17.88 1.33
C ASN A 220 -5.76 18.58 0.01
N LEU A 221 -6.77 19.16 -0.64
CA LEU A 221 -6.62 19.75 -1.98
C LEU A 221 -5.73 20.99 -2.00
N GLU A 222 -5.76 21.82 -0.96
CA GLU A 222 -4.90 23.00 -0.87
C GLU A 222 -3.44 22.60 -0.66
N ASP A 223 -3.16 21.66 0.25
CA ASP A 223 -1.82 21.10 0.48
C ASP A 223 -1.29 20.38 -0.77
N PHE A 224 -2.17 19.67 -1.51
CA PHE A 224 -1.81 19.04 -2.76
C PHE A 224 -1.31 20.04 -3.80
N VAL A 225 -2.05 21.12 -4.03
CA VAL A 225 -1.65 22.17 -4.97
C VAL A 225 -0.37 22.86 -4.51
N LEU A 226 -0.28 23.18 -3.22
CA LEU A 226 0.91 23.82 -2.64
C LEU A 226 2.15 22.96 -2.83
N ARG A 227 2.11 21.68 -2.46
CA ARG A 227 3.26 20.76 -2.58
C ARG A 227 3.65 20.50 -4.03
N THR A 228 2.69 20.26 -4.90
CA THR A 228 2.97 20.06 -6.33
C THR A 228 3.69 21.27 -6.92
N ASN A 229 3.23 22.47 -6.61
CA ASN A 229 3.84 23.68 -7.13
C ASN A 229 5.19 24.00 -6.47
N SER A 230 5.32 23.85 -5.15
CA SER A 230 6.57 24.18 -4.44
C SER A 230 7.67 23.16 -4.73
N ASP A 231 7.35 21.89 -4.68
CA ASP A 231 8.35 20.83 -4.73
C ASP A 231 8.64 20.40 -6.18
N LEU A 232 7.63 19.99 -6.94
CA LEU A 232 7.86 19.52 -8.31
C LEU A 232 8.20 20.67 -9.25
N VAL A 233 7.39 21.73 -9.28
CA VAL A 233 7.60 22.85 -10.20
C VAL A 233 8.72 23.75 -9.68
N GLY A 234 8.61 24.21 -8.43
CA GLY A 234 9.51 25.20 -7.86
C GLY A 234 10.93 24.71 -7.57
N LYS A 235 11.11 23.41 -7.32
CA LYS A 235 12.44 22.83 -7.05
C LYS A 235 12.93 21.99 -8.24
N VAL A 236 12.31 20.85 -8.52
CA VAL A 236 12.85 19.86 -9.47
C VAL A 236 12.81 20.38 -10.91
N ILE A 237 11.63 20.77 -11.40
CA ILE A 237 11.49 21.27 -12.78
C ILE A 237 12.24 22.60 -12.97
N ASN A 238 12.29 23.41 -11.92
CA ASN A 238 13.00 24.68 -11.96
C ASN A 238 14.51 24.50 -12.25
N ILE A 239 15.17 23.45 -11.75
CA ILE A 239 16.55 23.11 -12.11
C ILE A 239 16.69 22.96 -13.63
N ALA A 240 15.87 22.11 -14.23
CA ALA A 240 15.90 21.87 -15.67
C ALA A 240 15.55 23.15 -16.46
N SER A 241 14.48 23.85 -16.05
CA SER A 241 14.02 25.07 -16.73
C SER A 241 15.04 26.21 -16.74
N ARG A 242 15.77 26.38 -15.62
CA ARG A 242 16.82 27.41 -15.50
C ARG A 242 18.07 27.06 -16.31
N CYS A 243 18.36 25.77 -16.48
CA CYS A 243 19.58 25.31 -17.14
C CYS A 243 19.38 25.02 -18.63
N SER A 244 18.32 24.33 -19.03
CA SER A 244 18.16 23.86 -20.40
C SER A 244 18.10 24.97 -21.43
N GLY A 245 17.24 25.96 -21.27
CA GLY A 245 17.16 27.10 -22.18
C GLY A 245 18.42 27.96 -22.21
N PHE A 246 19.15 28.02 -21.09
CA PHE A 246 20.43 28.72 -21.03
C PHE A 246 21.54 27.97 -21.79
N ILE A 247 21.58 26.63 -21.66
CA ILE A 247 22.55 25.77 -22.36
C ILE A 247 22.26 25.78 -23.86
N GLU A 248 20.99 25.65 -24.25
CA GLU A 248 20.57 25.73 -25.66
C GLU A 248 21.03 27.04 -26.31
N LYS A 249 20.72 28.16 -25.69
CA LYS A 249 21.01 29.50 -26.24
C LYS A 249 22.46 29.83 -26.34
N ASN A 250 23.30 29.41 -25.38
CA ASN A 250 24.67 29.91 -25.23
C ASN A 250 25.75 28.86 -25.52
N PHE A 251 25.37 27.56 -25.57
CA PHE A 251 26.30 26.43 -25.71
C PHE A 251 25.86 25.37 -26.71
N GLU A 252 24.93 25.70 -27.59
CA GLU A 252 24.44 24.79 -28.66
C GLU A 252 24.00 23.41 -28.14
N ASN A 253 23.36 23.38 -26.99
CA ASN A 253 22.94 22.13 -26.27
C ASN A 253 24.12 21.22 -25.86
N THR A 254 25.34 21.76 -25.77
CA THR A 254 26.53 20.99 -25.39
C THR A 254 26.85 21.21 -23.93
N LEU A 255 27.07 20.14 -23.18
CA LEU A 255 27.52 20.15 -21.81
C LEU A 255 29.05 20.04 -21.76
N SER A 256 29.68 20.61 -20.73
CA SER A 256 31.09 20.39 -20.43
C SER A 256 31.38 18.93 -20.09
N ASN A 257 32.55 18.42 -20.51
CA ASN A 257 33.06 17.13 -20.07
C ASN A 257 33.62 17.16 -18.64
N ASN A 258 33.82 18.37 -18.10
CA ASN A 258 34.40 18.58 -16.77
C ASN A 258 33.28 18.94 -15.79
N ILE A 259 33.37 18.40 -14.58
CA ILE A 259 32.49 18.73 -13.46
C ILE A 259 33.18 19.83 -12.66
N ASP A 260 32.54 21.00 -12.53
CA ASP A 260 33.07 22.15 -11.83
C ASP A 260 33.11 21.94 -10.31
N ASN A 261 32.13 21.28 -9.76
CA ASN A 261 32.02 21.00 -8.32
C ASN A 261 31.88 19.49 -8.05
N GLN A 262 33.01 18.78 -8.00
CA GLN A 262 33.04 17.35 -7.73
C GLN A 262 32.51 17.04 -6.31
N VAL A 263 32.76 17.90 -5.33
CA VAL A 263 32.28 17.70 -3.94
C VAL A 263 30.77 17.67 -3.90
N LEU A 264 30.10 18.61 -4.56
CA LEU A 264 28.63 18.58 -4.63
C LEU A 264 28.11 17.29 -5.28
N LEU A 265 28.72 16.85 -6.36
CA LEU A 265 28.32 15.59 -7.01
C LEU A 265 28.51 14.39 -6.08
N ASP A 266 29.63 14.31 -5.39
CA ASP A 266 29.93 13.24 -4.45
C ASP A 266 28.95 13.25 -3.27
N ASP A 267 28.59 14.40 -2.74
CA ASP A 267 27.57 14.57 -1.69
C ASP A 267 26.18 14.10 -2.17
N LEU A 268 25.79 14.44 -3.40
CA LEU A 268 24.53 13.97 -3.98
C LEU A 268 24.50 12.44 -4.13
N LEU A 269 25.59 11.87 -4.65
CA LEU A 269 25.71 10.42 -4.87
C LEU A 269 25.79 9.63 -3.55
N ALA A 270 26.37 10.20 -2.50
CA ALA A 270 26.47 9.58 -1.19
C ALA A 270 25.09 9.29 -0.55
N GLN A 271 24.03 9.99 -0.96
CA GLN A 271 22.68 9.77 -0.44
C GLN A 271 21.91 8.64 -1.16
N THR A 272 22.49 8.07 -2.22
CA THR A 272 21.80 7.06 -3.04
C THR A 272 21.34 5.86 -2.21
N GLU A 273 22.23 5.27 -1.40
CA GLU A 273 21.93 4.11 -0.55
C GLU A 273 20.90 4.44 0.54
N THR A 274 20.99 5.65 1.10
CA THR A 274 20.03 6.13 2.11
C THR A 274 18.62 6.22 1.51
N ILE A 275 18.49 6.81 0.32
CA ILE A 275 17.21 6.95 -0.37
C ILE A 275 16.67 5.58 -0.77
N ALA A 276 17.52 4.69 -1.31
CA ALA A 276 17.15 3.33 -1.65
C ALA A 276 16.60 2.59 -0.43
N SER A 277 17.31 2.67 0.71
CA SER A 277 16.87 2.07 1.98
C SER A 277 15.50 2.56 2.45
N TYR A 278 15.18 3.85 2.26
CA TYR A 278 13.85 4.36 2.61
C TYR A 278 12.75 3.78 1.71
N TYR A 279 13.02 3.59 0.42
CA TYR A 279 12.07 2.93 -0.48
C TYR A 279 11.87 1.46 -0.11
N GLU A 280 12.95 0.73 0.20
CA GLU A 280 12.89 -0.67 0.62
C GLU A 280 12.10 -0.86 1.93
N GLN A 281 12.23 0.09 2.86
CA GLN A 281 11.48 0.12 4.11
C GLN A 281 10.03 0.62 3.96
N ASN A 282 9.60 0.95 2.75
CA ASN A 282 8.30 1.58 2.47
C ASN A 282 8.07 2.87 3.27
N ASP A 283 9.14 3.66 3.49
CA ASP A 283 9.08 4.99 4.11
C ASP A 283 9.31 6.05 3.04
N THR A 284 8.36 6.14 2.11
CA THR A 284 8.48 7.01 0.94
C THR A 284 8.52 8.49 1.31
N SER A 285 7.93 8.86 2.46
CA SER A 285 7.97 10.25 2.93
C SER A 285 9.38 10.71 3.29
N LYS A 286 10.22 9.82 3.83
CA LYS A 286 11.63 10.12 4.09
C LYS A 286 12.43 10.18 2.78
N ALA A 287 12.21 9.22 1.89
CA ALA A 287 12.86 9.22 0.58
C ALA A 287 12.59 10.52 -0.18
N VAL A 288 11.32 10.95 -0.27
CA VAL A 288 10.93 12.20 -0.93
C VAL A 288 11.56 13.42 -0.25
N ARG A 289 11.58 13.45 1.08
CA ARG A 289 12.22 14.58 1.83
C ARG A 289 13.69 14.69 1.51
N GLU A 290 14.40 13.58 1.47
CA GLU A 290 15.82 13.55 1.13
C GLU A 290 16.05 14.03 -0.31
N ILE A 291 15.29 13.51 -1.27
CA ILE A 291 15.34 13.95 -2.68
C ILE A 291 15.10 15.47 -2.81
N MET A 292 14.12 16.01 -2.08
CA MET A 292 13.84 17.45 -2.10
C MET A 292 14.96 18.28 -1.47
N SER A 293 15.64 17.74 -0.45
CA SER A 293 16.84 18.36 0.14
C SER A 293 17.99 18.44 -0.89
N LEU A 294 18.20 17.36 -1.64
CA LEU A 294 19.21 17.35 -2.72
C LEU A 294 18.86 18.33 -3.85
N ALA A 295 17.58 18.44 -4.20
CA ALA A 295 17.12 19.43 -5.18
C ALA A 295 17.36 20.89 -4.69
N ASP A 296 17.22 21.14 -3.39
CA ASP A 296 17.55 22.44 -2.80
C ASP A 296 19.04 22.75 -2.94
N LEU A 297 19.94 21.79 -2.68
CA LEU A 297 21.38 21.96 -2.89
C LEU A 297 21.73 22.30 -4.34
N CYS A 298 21.10 21.61 -5.30
CA CYS A 298 21.27 21.91 -6.73
C CYS A 298 20.80 23.34 -7.09
N ASN A 299 19.63 23.74 -6.58
CA ASN A 299 19.10 25.09 -6.82
C ASN A 299 19.99 26.18 -6.18
N GLN A 300 20.53 25.92 -4.99
CA GLN A 300 21.48 26.82 -4.33
C GLN A 300 22.77 26.98 -5.14
N TYR A 301 23.34 25.87 -5.62
CA TYR A 301 24.52 25.90 -6.47
C TYR A 301 24.29 26.73 -7.74
N ILE A 302 23.18 26.55 -8.44
CA ILE A 302 22.84 27.37 -9.62
C ILE A 302 22.69 28.84 -9.26
N ALA A 303 22.11 29.14 -8.10
CA ALA A 303 21.97 30.53 -7.64
C ALA A 303 23.32 31.18 -7.27
N GLU A 304 24.23 30.44 -6.65
CA GLU A 304 25.58 30.91 -6.31
C GLU A 304 26.47 31.16 -7.53
N LYS A 305 26.37 30.29 -8.55
CA LYS A 305 27.14 30.39 -9.78
C LYS A 305 26.63 31.47 -10.71
N GLU A 306 25.37 31.89 -10.59
CA GLU A 306 24.74 32.92 -11.42
C GLU A 306 25.14 32.84 -12.91
N PRO A 307 24.94 31.69 -13.61
CA PRO A 307 25.49 31.48 -14.96
C PRO A 307 25.05 32.55 -15.97
N TRP A 308 23.89 33.17 -15.74
CA TRP A 308 23.38 34.30 -16.55
C TRP A 308 24.17 35.60 -16.36
N LYS A 309 24.93 35.76 -15.29
CA LYS A 309 25.90 36.86 -15.11
C LYS A 309 27.26 36.49 -15.66
N ALA A 310 27.75 35.30 -15.30
CA ALA A 310 29.07 34.83 -15.70
C ALA A 310 29.31 34.87 -17.23
N ILE A 311 28.26 34.67 -18.04
CA ILE A 311 28.39 34.73 -19.49
C ILE A 311 28.49 36.17 -20.03
N LYS A 312 28.00 37.16 -19.31
CA LYS A 312 28.06 38.57 -19.70
C LYS A 312 29.42 39.17 -19.38
N ASP A 313 30.14 38.61 -18.42
CA ASP A 313 31.44 39.08 -17.97
C ASP A 313 32.62 38.48 -18.80
N LYS A 314 32.28 37.74 -19.88
CA LYS A 314 33.22 37.11 -20.83
C LYS A 314 33.41 37.91 -22.12
N ASP A 315 33.37 39.24 -22.12
CA ASP A 315 33.79 40.07 -23.23
C ASP A 315 35.29 40.33 -23.20
#